data_a1cdf7e43825887a70fc5412203be7a5
#
_entry.id   a1cdf7e43825887a70fc5412203be7a5
#
_cell.length_a   1.000
_cell.length_b   1.000
_cell.length_c   1.000
_cell.angle_alpha   90.00
_cell.angle_beta   90.00
_cell.angle_gamma   90.00
#
_symmetry.space_group_name_H-M   'P 1'
#
loop_
_entity.id
_entity.type
_entity.pdbx_description
1 polymer ?
#
loop_
_entity_poly.entity_id
_entity_poly.type
_entity_poly.pdbx_seq_one_letter_code
_entity_poly.pdbx_strand_id
1 'polypeptide(L)'
;GIFEGNHPVGFVMIGYGKDDYWKDAPAIADGNYNLWRLMIDKNYQNRGYGKQAVELALRFIRTFPCGNADFCWLSYEPENAVAKSLYASFGFIETGEKDGEEQIAVLKL
;
A
#
# COMPACT_ATOMS: atom_id res chain seq x y z
N GLY A 1 -8.24 6.70 -9.04
CA GLY A 1 -8.61 7.54 -7.90
C GLY A 1 -9.77 6.98 -7.12
N ILE A 2 -10.06 7.57 -6.00
CA ILE A 2 -11.16 7.21 -5.10
C ILE A 2 -12.19 8.33 -5.17
N PHE A 3 -13.44 7.98 -5.38
CA PHE A 3 -14.50 8.95 -5.61
C PHE A 3 -15.71 8.71 -4.71
N GLU A 4 -16.39 9.78 -4.33
CA GLU A 4 -17.74 9.78 -3.79
C GLU A 4 -18.63 10.50 -4.82
N GLY A 5 -19.48 9.73 -5.55
CA GLY A 5 -20.18 10.23 -6.71
C GLY A 5 -19.17 10.64 -7.78
N ASN A 6 -19.20 11.91 -8.19
CA ASN A 6 -18.23 12.49 -9.13
C ASN A 6 -17.12 13.28 -8.44
N HIS A 7 -17.04 13.22 -7.12
CA HIS A 7 -16.10 14.01 -6.33
C HIS A 7 -14.94 13.15 -5.87
N PRO A 8 -13.67 13.48 -6.22
CA PRO A 8 -12.53 12.70 -5.75
C PRO A 8 -12.31 12.90 -4.25
N VAL A 9 -12.19 11.79 -3.51
CA VAL A 9 -11.96 11.82 -2.06
C VAL A 9 -10.56 11.34 -1.68
N GLY A 10 -9.80 10.81 -2.62
CA GLY A 10 -8.44 10.36 -2.39
C GLY A 10 -7.86 9.61 -3.57
N PHE A 11 -6.66 9.05 -3.37
CA PHE A 11 -6.02 8.21 -4.38
C PHE A 11 -5.08 7.19 -3.72
N VAL A 12 -4.78 6.14 -4.49
CA VAL A 12 -3.79 5.13 -4.12
C VAL A 12 -2.90 4.87 -5.33
N MET A 13 -1.61 4.66 -5.09
CA MET A 13 -0.64 4.34 -6.14
C MET A 13 -0.09 2.94 -5.92
N ILE A 14 -0.02 2.18 -7.01
CA ILE A 14 0.44 0.79 -7.01
C ILE A 14 1.69 0.72 -7.87
N GLY A 15 2.77 0.15 -7.32
CA GLY A 15 4.00 -0.11 -8.05
C GLY A 15 4.22 -1.61 -8.20
N TYR A 16 5.08 -1.99 -9.15
CA TYR A 16 5.50 -3.37 -9.35
C TYR A 16 7.00 -3.42 -9.60
N GLY A 17 7.69 -4.25 -8.81
CA GLY A 17 9.12 -4.43 -8.93
C GLY A 17 9.92 -3.21 -8.48
N LYS A 18 11.15 -3.12 -8.94
CA LYS A 18 12.02 -1.97 -8.75
C LYS A 18 12.61 -1.58 -10.10
N ASP A 19 12.82 -0.28 -10.31
CA ASP A 19 13.48 0.20 -11.51
C ASP A 19 14.97 0.46 -11.27
N ASP A 20 15.71 0.73 -12.35
CA ASP A 20 17.14 0.97 -12.27
C ASP A 20 17.51 2.27 -11.55
N TYR A 21 16.56 3.17 -11.38
CA TYR A 21 16.76 4.45 -10.70
C TYR A 21 16.52 4.36 -9.20
N TRP A 22 15.90 3.29 -8.73
CA TRP A 22 15.63 3.08 -7.32
C TRP A 22 16.76 2.27 -6.67
N LYS A 23 17.86 2.95 -6.38
CA LYS A 23 19.08 2.31 -5.87
C LYS A 23 18.94 1.72 -4.48
N ASP A 24 18.11 2.35 -3.65
CA ASP A 24 17.92 1.96 -2.25
C ASP A 24 16.63 1.17 -2.04
N ALA A 25 16.08 0.57 -3.11
CA ALA A 25 14.87 -0.23 -3.01
C ALA A 25 15.06 -1.40 -2.05
N PRO A 26 14.09 -1.64 -1.14
CA PRO A 26 14.17 -2.82 -0.28
C PRO A 26 14.09 -4.11 -1.10
N ALA A 27 14.69 -5.17 -0.61
CA ALA A 27 14.73 -6.45 -1.31
C ALA A 27 13.33 -6.98 -1.66
N ILE A 28 12.34 -6.72 -0.80
CA ILE A 28 10.96 -7.13 -1.03
C ILE A 28 10.33 -6.50 -2.29
N ALA A 29 10.87 -5.36 -2.76
CA ALA A 29 10.36 -4.70 -3.96
C ALA A 29 10.54 -5.54 -5.22
N ASP A 30 11.58 -6.35 -5.27
CA ASP A 30 11.91 -7.15 -6.44
C ASP A 30 10.84 -8.23 -6.70
N GLY A 31 10.16 -8.10 -7.83
CA GLY A 31 9.13 -9.06 -8.23
C GLY A 31 7.82 -9.01 -7.44
N ASN A 32 7.60 -7.99 -6.64
CA ASN A 32 6.41 -7.85 -5.81
C ASN A 32 5.69 -6.53 -6.04
N TYR A 33 4.42 -6.48 -5.63
CA TYR A 33 3.61 -5.26 -5.73
C TYR A 33 3.80 -4.39 -4.50
N ASN A 34 3.68 -3.07 -4.69
CA ASN A 34 3.83 -2.07 -3.65
C ASN A 34 2.63 -1.13 -3.65
N LEU A 35 2.00 -0.98 -2.48
CA LEU A 35 1.05 0.10 -2.21
C LEU A 35 1.84 1.25 -1.60
N TRP A 36 2.29 2.18 -2.42
CA TRP A 36 3.26 3.15 -1.93
C TRP A 36 2.68 4.54 -1.64
N ARG A 37 1.43 4.75 -1.99
CA ARG A 37 0.77 6.00 -1.61
C ARG A 37 -0.74 5.79 -1.48
N LEU A 38 -1.26 6.08 -0.31
CA LEU A 38 -2.70 6.12 -0.03
C LEU A 38 -2.99 7.46 0.62
N MET A 39 -3.79 8.27 -0.05
CA MET A 39 -4.20 9.56 0.47
C MET A 39 -5.72 9.70 0.37
N ILE A 40 -6.34 10.11 1.46
CA ILE A 40 -7.77 10.41 1.51
C ILE A 40 -7.91 11.90 1.80
N ASP A 41 -8.77 12.58 1.06
CA ASP A 41 -9.05 13.99 1.28
C ASP A 41 -9.45 14.21 2.75
N LYS A 42 -8.90 15.26 3.36
CA LYS A 42 -9.09 15.57 4.76
C LYS A 42 -10.57 15.62 5.19
N ASN A 43 -11.45 16.07 4.31
CA ASN A 43 -12.88 16.18 4.58
C ASN A 43 -13.61 14.84 4.56
N TYR A 44 -12.94 13.78 4.08
CA TYR A 44 -13.53 12.45 3.93
C TYR A 44 -12.83 11.39 4.77
N GLN A 45 -11.89 11.76 5.61
CA GLN A 45 -11.24 10.84 6.53
C GLN A 45 -12.24 10.32 7.57
N ASN A 46 -11.98 9.15 8.11
CA ASN A 46 -12.83 8.47 9.09
C ASN A 46 -14.22 8.04 8.59
N ARG A 47 -14.38 7.93 7.25
CA ARG A 47 -15.61 7.44 6.62
C ARG A 47 -15.44 6.04 6.00
N GLY A 48 -14.36 5.35 6.32
CA GLY A 48 -14.10 4.02 5.77
C GLY A 48 -13.50 4.01 4.36
N TYR A 49 -13.18 5.17 3.77
CA TYR A 49 -12.62 5.23 2.41
C TYR A 49 -11.22 4.64 2.33
N GLY A 50 -10.40 4.80 3.38
CA GLY A 50 -9.08 4.19 3.43
C GLY A 50 -9.15 2.68 3.32
N LYS A 51 -10.06 2.07 4.06
CA LYS A 51 -10.31 0.63 4.01
C LYS A 51 -10.80 0.18 2.64
N GLN A 52 -11.76 0.90 2.06
CA GLN A 52 -12.26 0.61 0.72
C GLN A 52 -11.16 0.72 -0.34
N ALA A 53 -10.31 1.73 -0.24
CA ALA A 53 -9.22 1.95 -1.17
C ALA A 53 -8.22 0.78 -1.14
N VAL A 54 -7.82 0.34 0.03
CA VAL A 54 -6.91 -0.81 0.19
C VAL A 54 -7.55 -2.08 -0.37
N GLU A 55 -8.82 -2.30 -0.06
CA GLU A 55 -9.55 -3.47 -0.57
C GLU A 55 -9.59 -3.51 -2.10
N LEU A 56 -9.92 -2.39 -2.73
CA LEU A 56 -9.97 -2.29 -4.19
C LEU A 56 -8.58 -2.46 -4.80
N ALA A 57 -7.57 -1.85 -4.20
CA ALA A 57 -6.19 -1.98 -4.67
C ALA A 57 -5.71 -3.43 -4.59
N LEU A 58 -6.01 -4.14 -3.52
CA LEU A 58 -5.62 -5.55 -3.37
C LEU A 58 -6.36 -6.44 -4.37
N ARG A 59 -7.62 -6.18 -4.65
CA ARG A 59 -8.37 -6.90 -5.69
C ARG A 59 -7.70 -6.74 -7.05
N PHE A 60 -7.30 -5.51 -7.39
CA PHE A 60 -6.60 -5.23 -8.64
C PHE A 60 -5.25 -5.94 -8.69
N ILE A 61 -4.46 -5.84 -7.62
CA ILE A 61 -3.15 -6.49 -7.53
C ILE A 61 -3.27 -8.01 -7.70
N ARG A 62 -4.30 -8.62 -7.13
CA ARG A 62 -4.53 -10.07 -7.23
C ARG A 62 -4.92 -10.54 -8.63
N THR A 63 -5.17 -9.64 -9.56
CA THR A 63 -5.27 -9.98 -10.99
C THR A 63 -3.92 -10.07 -11.67
N PHE A 64 -2.85 -9.72 -10.97
CA PHE A 64 -1.47 -9.72 -11.46
C PHE A 64 -1.28 -8.94 -12.76
N PRO A 65 -1.69 -7.66 -12.79
CA PRO A 65 -1.72 -6.88 -14.04
C PRO A 65 -0.35 -6.61 -14.64
N CYS A 66 0.71 -6.63 -13.83
CA CYS A 66 2.09 -6.39 -14.27
C CYS A 66 2.94 -7.66 -14.27
N GLY A 67 2.42 -8.76 -13.74
CA GLY A 67 3.14 -10.03 -13.62
C GLY A 67 2.85 -10.71 -12.29
N ASN A 68 3.30 -11.95 -12.15
CA ASN A 68 3.09 -12.72 -10.94
C ASN A 68 3.91 -12.16 -9.78
N ALA A 69 3.39 -12.31 -8.58
CA ALA A 69 4.09 -11.94 -7.35
C ALA A 69 3.55 -12.76 -6.19
N ASP A 70 4.37 -12.98 -5.18
CA ASP A 70 3.98 -13.70 -3.97
C ASP A 70 3.49 -12.74 -2.88
N PHE A 71 3.93 -11.48 -2.93
CA PHE A 71 3.66 -10.52 -1.87
C PHE A 71 3.26 -9.16 -2.42
N CYS A 72 2.47 -8.45 -1.60
CA CYS A 72 2.29 -7.00 -1.69
C CYS A 72 2.95 -6.40 -0.45
N TRP A 73 3.71 -5.33 -0.62
CA TRP A 73 4.37 -4.66 0.51
C TRP A 73 4.04 -3.19 0.54
N LEU A 74 4.22 -2.60 1.70
CA LEU A 74 4.05 -1.16 1.91
C LEU A 74 4.94 -0.74 3.07
N SER A 75 5.06 0.56 3.26
CA SER A 75 5.78 1.12 4.40
C SER A 75 4.99 2.27 5.01
N TYR A 76 5.20 2.52 6.28
CA TYR A 76 4.56 3.60 7.01
C TYR A 76 5.41 4.03 8.19
N GLU A 77 5.22 5.25 8.65
CA GLU A 77 5.96 5.75 9.82
C GLU A 77 5.55 4.96 11.08
N PRO A 78 6.52 4.60 11.94
CA PRO A 78 6.24 3.79 13.14
C PRO A 78 5.20 4.42 14.08
N GLU A 79 5.12 5.75 14.11
CA GLU A 79 4.17 6.49 14.95
C GLU A 79 2.76 6.55 14.35
N ASN A 80 2.61 6.15 13.09
CA ASN A 80 1.31 6.23 12.41
C ASN A 80 0.41 5.06 12.82
N ALA A 81 -0.21 5.18 13.99
CA ALA A 81 -1.06 4.13 14.55
C ALA A 81 -2.29 3.83 13.66
N VAL A 82 -2.81 4.82 12.97
CA VAL A 82 -3.96 4.65 12.07
C VAL A 82 -3.59 3.77 10.89
N ALA A 83 -2.46 4.06 10.23
CA ALA A 83 -1.97 3.23 9.12
C ALA A 83 -1.64 1.82 9.59
N LYS A 84 -0.93 1.70 10.68
CA LYS A 84 -0.56 0.42 11.27
C LYS A 84 -1.79 -0.47 11.50
N SER A 85 -2.81 0.07 12.15
CA SER A 85 -4.04 -0.65 12.45
C SER A 85 -4.80 -1.01 11.16
N LEU A 86 -4.91 -0.08 10.21
CA LEU A 86 -5.57 -0.30 8.93
C LEU A 86 -4.95 -1.47 8.17
N TYR A 87 -3.62 -1.43 7.98
CA TYR A 87 -2.94 -2.46 7.19
C TYR A 87 -2.90 -3.80 7.92
N ALA A 88 -2.76 -3.81 9.23
CA ALA A 88 -2.84 -5.03 10.02
C ALA A 88 -4.20 -5.71 9.87
N SER A 89 -5.28 -4.94 9.73
CA SER A 89 -6.63 -5.48 9.55
C SER A 89 -6.79 -6.26 8.23
N PHE A 90 -5.93 -6.01 7.24
CA PHE A 90 -5.90 -6.75 5.98
C PHE A 90 -4.92 -7.92 5.99
N GLY A 91 -4.18 -8.11 7.07
CA GLY A 91 -3.22 -9.19 7.19
C GLY A 91 -1.78 -8.82 6.88
N PHE A 92 -1.47 -7.53 6.69
CA PHE A 92 -0.09 -7.08 6.54
C PHE A 92 0.69 -7.31 7.84
N ILE A 93 1.88 -7.86 7.71
CA ILE A 93 2.76 -8.20 8.83
C ILE A 93 4.05 -7.41 8.71
N GLU A 94 4.44 -6.72 9.78
CA GLU A 94 5.72 -6.02 9.82
C GLU A 94 6.86 -7.04 9.78
N THR A 95 7.86 -6.78 8.91
CA THR A 95 8.98 -7.69 8.70
C THR A 95 10.17 -7.40 9.60
N GLY A 96 10.17 -6.24 10.24
CA GLY A 96 11.34 -5.74 10.97
C GLY A 96 12.31 -4.96 10.09
N GLU A 97 12.15 -5.02 8.77
CA GLU A 97 12.93 -4.20 7.85
C GLU A 97 12.35 -2.80 7.75
N LYS A 98 13.18 -1.87 7.32
CA LYS A 98 12.80 -0.47 7.16
C LYS A 98 13.16 0.04 5.77
N ASP A 99 12.33 0.95 5.26
CA ASP A 99 12.64 1.76 4.09
C ASP A 99 12.86 3.19 4.60
N GLY A 100 14.13 3.57 4.75
CA GLY A 100 14.47 4.76 5.49
C GLY A 100 14.06 4.63 6.96
N GLU A 101 13.17 5.48 7.43
CA GLU A 101 12.63 5.43 8.79
C GLU A 101 11.27 4.72 8.88
N GLU A 102 10.71 4.32 7.72
CA GLU A 102 9.40 3.67 7.67
C GLU A 102 9.50 2.17 7.88
N GLN A 103 8.53 1.64 8.62
CA GLN A 103 8.38 0.19 8.82
C GLN A 103 7.82 -0.46 7.57
N ILE A 104 8.41 -1.58 7.15
CA ILE A 104 7.91 -2.37 6.02
C ILE A 104 6.98 -3.45 6.55
N ALA A 105 5.83 -3.57 5.90
CA ALA A 105 4.87 -4.65 6.15
C ALA A 105 4.52 -5.34 4.84
N VAL A 106 4.28 -6.65 4.90
CA VAL A 106 4.01 -7.48 3.74
C VAL A 106 2.72 -8.27 3.90
N LEU A 107 2.05 -8.51 2.78
CA LEU A 107 0.88 -9.37 2.69
C LEU A 107 1.12 -10.42 1.62
N LYS A 108 0.92 -11.68 1.97
CA LYS A 108 0.99 -12.77 1.00
C LYS A 108 -0.24 -12.73 0.10
N LEU A 109 -0.02 -12.73 -1.20
CA LEU A 109 -1.07 -12.66 -2.21
C LEU A 109 -1.70 -14.02 -2.56
#